data_05f1a5025a8a5c4dda569a5499a11098
#
_entry.id   05f1a5025a8a5c4dda569a5499a11098
#
_cell.length_a   1.000
_cell.length_b   1.000
_cell.length_c   1.000
_cell.angle_alpha   90.00
_cell.angle_beta   90.00
_cell.angle_gamma   90.00
#
_symmetry.space_group_name_H-M   'P 1'
#
loop_
_entity.id
_entity.type
_entity.pdbx_description
1 polymer ?
#
loop_
_entity_poly.entity_id
_entity_poly.type
_entity_poly.pdbx_seq_one_letter_code
_entity_poly.pdbx_strand_id
1 'polypeptide(L)'
;HRITCESRTVLGLLIEPESVCDEDLAALIRQCDDPVAGARLAARFRAIYATMALGGTDGFTSADFDRAFLARPLRPRELDGRIAAVIRRFQARPAANMSGEDCASEISLSLSRFLHLFKDETGMNFRTFRAWKRGRDVLRHVNVERNLARFALDAGYPDSTHFSHSLRRIYGLQPSAIFSGSRRLQIISGSDVEQPRA
;
A
#
# COMPACT_ATOMS: atom_id res chain seq x y z
N HIS A 1 -8.64 -0.49 -14.46
CA HIS A 1 -9.15 -1.83 -14.16
C HIS A 1 -10.61 -1.74 -13.71
N ARG A 2 -11.43 -2.66 -14.16
CA ARG A 2 -12.83 -2.80 -13.72
C ARG A 2 -12.93 -4.09 -12.92
N ILE A 3 -13.32 -3.99 -11.64
CA ILE A 3 -13.55 -5.15 -10.78
C ILE A 3 -15.06 -5.44 -10.81
N THR A 4 -15.44 -6.63 -11.24
CA THR A 4 -16.81 -7.15 -11.13
C THR A 4 -16.82 -8.19 -10.03
N CYS A 5 -17.68 -8.02 -9.03
CA CYS A 5 -17.72 -8.87 -7.86
C CYS A 5 -19.17 -9.35 -7.65
N GLU A 6 -19.37 -10.66 -7.62
CA GLU A 6 -20.66 -11.28 -7.33
C GLU A 6 -20.89 -11.43 -5.82
N SER A 7 -19.82 -11.44 -5.03
CA SER A 7 -19.88 -11.51 -3.57
C SER A 7 -19.96 -10.11 -2.95
N ARG A 8 -20.44 -10.05 -1.70
CA ARG A 8 -20.46 -8.79 -0.92
C ARG A 8 -19.11 -8.41 -0.32
N THR A 9 -18.11 -9.27 -0.43
CA THR A 9 -16.80 -9.08 0.19
C THR A 9 -15.70 -9.19 -0.84
N VAL A 10 -14.79 -8.22 -0.85
CA VAL A 10 -13.55 -8.23 -1.63
C VAL A 10 -12.39 -8.26 -0.64
N LEU A 11 -11.50 -9.23 -0.80
CA LEU A 11 -10.25 -9.30 -0.07
C LEU A 11 -9.13 -8.82 -0.98
N GLY A 12 -8.29 -7.92 -0.48
CA GLY A 12 -7.12 -7.43 -1.18
C GLY A 12 -5.87 -7.55 -0.31
N LEU A 13 -4.78 -8.04 -0.89
CA LEU A 13 -3.45 -7.96 -0.30
C LEU A 13 -2.67 -6.86 -1.02
N LEU A 14 -2.16 -5.91 -0.25
CA LEU A 14 -1.35 -4.82 -0.76
C LEU A 14 0.12 -5.10 -0.43
N ILE A 15 0.92 -5.29 -1.46
CA ILE A 15 2.38 -5.46 -1.33
C ILE A 15 3.04 -4.19 -1.87
N GLU A 16 3.96 -3.63 -1.10
CA GLU A 16 4.74 -2.47 -1.50
C GLU A 16 5.89 -2.91 -2.41
N PRO A 17 5.91 -2.53 -3.70
CA PRO A 17 6.93 -3.02 -4.64
C PRO A 17 8.35 -2.68 -4.21
N GLU A 18 8.55 -1.54 -3.55
CA GLU A 18 9.85 -1.13 -3.05
C GLU A 18 10.35 -1.95 -1.85
N SER A 19 9.51 -2.77 -1.24
CA SER A 19 9.88 -3.60 -0.09
C SER A 19 10.27 -5.03 -0.47
N VAL A 20 9.98 -5.46 -1.70
CA VAL A 20 10.15 -6.85 -2.14
C VAL A 20 11.06 -6.91 -3.35
N CYS A 21 11.96 -7.89 -3.40
CA CYS A 21 12.85 -8.08 -4.55
C CYS A 21 12.05 -8.41 -5.83
N ASP A 22 12.62 -8.03 -6.99
CA ASP A 22 11.93 -8.13 -8.28
C ASP A 22 11.55 -9.58 -8.65
N GLU A 23 12.39 -10.54 -8.30
CA GLU A 23 12.12 -11.95 -8.61
C GLU A 23 10.92 -12.48 -7.85
N ASP A 24 10.79 -12.15 -6.56
CA ASP A 24 9.66 -12.58 -5.73
C ASP A 24 8.37 -11.87 -6.17
N LEU A 25 8.45 -10.57 -6.49
CA LEU A 25 7.31 -9.82 -7.02
C LEU A 25 6.84 -10.40 -8.36
N ALA A 26 7.77 -10.66 -9.29
CA ALA A 26 7.46 -11.28 -10.58
C ALA A 26 6.89 -12.70 -10.41
N ALA A 27 7.39 -13.47 -9.45
CA ALA A 27 6.86 -14.79 -9.16
C ALA A 27 5.42 -14.74 -8.64
N LEU A 28 5.11 -13.78 -7.76
CA LEU A 28 3.74 -13.56 -7.28
C LEU A 28 2.77 -13.14 -8.39
N ILE A 29 3.20 -12.25 -9.28
CA ILE A 29 2.39 -11.85 -10.44
C ILE A 29 2.07 -13.07 -11.29
N ARG A 30 3.08 -13.88 -11.66
CA ARG A 30 2.86 -15.13 -12.43
C ARG A 30 1.91 -16.09 -11.70
N GLN A 31 2.05 -16.22 -10.38
CA GLN A 31 1.16 -17.07 -9.59
C GLN A 31 -0.28 -16.57 -9.60
N CYS A 32 -0.50 -15.24 -9.58
CA CYS A 32 -1.84 -14.66 -9.68
C CYS A 32 -2.45 -14.83 -11.08
N ASP A 33 -1.62 -14.80 -12.14
CA ASP A 33 -2.06 -14.96 -13.53
C ASP A 33 -2.38 -16.41 -13.89
N ASP A 34 -1.81 -17.39 -13.17
CA ASP A 34 -2.15 -18.79 -13.32
C ASP A 34 -3.50 -19.11 -12.67
N PRO A 35 -4.51 -19.61 -13.41
CA PRO A 35 -5.86 -19.82 -12.88
C PRO A 35 -5.91 -20.78 -11.68
N VAL A 36 -5.09 -21.82 -11.68
CA VAL A 36 -5.08 -22.86 -10.62
C VAL A 36 -4.35 -22.34 -9.39
N ALA A 37 -3.14 -21.78 -9.58
CA ALA A 37 -2.35 -21.23 -8.49
C ALA A 37 -3.04 -19.99 -7.89
N GLY A 38 -3.61 -19.13 -8.70
CA GLY A 38 -4.40 -17.96 -8.26
C GLY A 38 -5.63 -18.36 -7.45
N ALA A 39 -6.38 -19.39 -7.87
CA ALA A 39 -7.51 -19.91 -7.10
C ALA A 39 -7.09 -20.49 -5.74
N ARG A 40 -5.94 -21.21 -5.68
CA ARG A 40 -5.38 -21.70 -4.42
C ARG A 40 -4.97 -20.56 -3.50
N LEU A 41 -4.33 -19.53 -4.04
CA LEU A 41 -3.94 -18.33 -3.30
C LEU A 41 -5.17 -17.61 -2.75
N ALA A 42 -6.21 -17.43 -3.54
CA ALA A 42 -7.47 -16.81 -3.12
C ALA A 42 -8.19 -17.62 -2.03
N ALA A 43 -8.17 -18.95 -2.11
CA ALA A 43 -8.73 -19.81 -1.08
C ALA A 43 -7.96 -19.67 0.24
N ARG A 44 -6.63 -19.65 0.16
CA ARG A 44 -5.74 -19.42 1.31
C ARG A 44 -6.02 -18.05 1.97
N PHE A 45 -6.14 -16.99 1.19
CA PHE A 45 -6.46 -15.65 1.70
C PHE A 45 -7.77 -15.64 2.48
N ARG A 46 -8.82 -16.28 1.95
CA ARG A 46 -10.13 -16.37 2.65
C ARG A 46 -10.01 -17.09 3.98
N ALA A 47 -9.30 -18.21 4.03
CA ALA A 47 -9.10 -18.99 5.25
C ALA A 47 -8.34 -18.19 6.31
N ILE A 48 -7.20 -17.57 5.93
CA ILE A 48 -6.38 -16.77 6.85
C ILE A 48 -7.14 -15.54 7.35
N TYR A 49 -7.82 -14.83 6.44
CA TYR A 49 -8.62 -13.67 6.83
C TYR A 49 -9.69 -14.03 7.87
N ALA A 50 -10.38 -15.14 7.70
CA ALA A 50 -11.37 -15.61 8.66
C ALA A 50 -10.75 -15.85 10.04
N THR A 51 -9.56 -16.45 10.10
CA THR A 51 -8.83 -16.70 11.35
C THR A 51 -8.38 -15.39 12.01
N MET A 52 -7.78 -14.48 11.23
CA MET A 52 -7.29 -13.19 11.74
C MET A 52 -8.40 -12.25 12.20
N ALA A 53 -9.55 -12.29 11.53
CA ALA A 53 -10.72 -11.51 11.93
C ALA A 53 -11.26 -11.90 13.32
N LEU A 54 -10.99 -13.13 13.76
CA LEU A 54 -11.40 -13.64 15.08
C LEU A 54 -10.32 -13.50 16.14
N GLY A 55 -9.04 -13.64 15.77
CA GLY A 55 -7.91 -13.75 16.71
C GLY A 55 -7.04 -12.50 16.86
N GLY A 56 -7.26 -11.47 16.03
CA GLY A 56 -6.36 -10.31 15.96
C GLY A 56 -5.03 -10.62 15.26
N THR A 57 -4.18 -9.60 15.19
CA THR A 57 -2.85 -9.69 14.54
C THR A 57 -1.74 -9.09 15.39
N ASP A 58 -1.99 -8.96 16.70
CA ASP A 58 -1.00 -8.41 17.62
C ASP A 58 0.27 -9.27 17.62
N GLY A 59 1.40 -8.61 17.38
CA GLY A 59 2.70 -9.28 17.31
C GLY A 59 3.06 -9.93 15.96
N PHE A 60 2.19 -9.85 14.93
CA PHE A 60 2.54 -10.33 13.61
C PHE A 60 3.59 -9.41 12.96
N THR A 61 4.70 -10.00 12.56
CA THR A 61 5.70 -9.33 11.72
C THR A 61 5.31 -9.40 10.24
N SER A 62 5.97 -8.62 9.38
CA SER A 62 5.80 -8.73 7.92
C SER A 62 6.10 -10.15 7.43
N ALA A 63 7.12 -10.80 7.98
CA ALA A 63 7.45 -12.19 7.63
C ALA A 63 6.37 -13.19 8.04
N ASP A 64 5.66 -12.96 9.13
CA ASP A 64 4.53 -13.81 9.57
C ASP A 64 3.33 -13.64 8.64
N PHE A 65 3.07 -12.41 8.19
CA PHE A 65 2.09 -12.13 7.15
C PHE A 65 2.42 -12.86 5.85
N ASP A 66 3.64 -12.73 5.39
CA ASP A 66 4.09 -13.40 4.17
C ASP A 66 3.95 -14.92 4.27
N ARG A 67 4.38 -15.52 5.38
CA ARG A 67 4.22 -16.96 5.61
C ARG A 67 2.75 -17.37 5.65
N ALA A 68 1.91 -16.58 6.32
CA ALA A 68 0.49 -16.88 6.40
C ALA A 68 -0.17 -16.82 5.01
N PHE A 69 -0.07 -15.69 4.32
CA PHE A 69 -0.77 -15.46 3.06
C PHE A 69 -0.08 -16.10 1.86
N LEU A 70 1.24 -16.08 1.80
CA LEU A 70 2.02 -16.48 0.63
C LEU A 70 2.76 -17.82 0.79
N ALA A 71 2.67 -18.45 1.98
CA ALA A 71 3.36 -19.69 2.37
C ALA A 71 4.88 -19.55 2.50
N ARG A 72 5.45 -18.40 2.29
CA ARG A 72 6.87 -18.11 2.41
C ARG A 72 7.11 -16.64 2.71
N PRO A 73 8.20 -16.28 3.38
CA PRO A 73 8.59 -14.88 3.48
C PRO A 73 9.01 -14.37 2.10
N LEU A 74 8.75 -13.09 1.84
CA LEU A 74 9.28 -12.41 0.67
C LEU A 74 10.68 -11.88 1.00
N ARG A 75 11.57 -11.98 0.04
CA ARG A 75 12.91 -11.41 0.18
C ARG A 75 12.83 -9.89 0.08
N PRO A 76 13.45 -9.15 1.02
CA PRO A 76 13.47 -7.69 0.94
C PRO A 76 14.24 -7.23 -0.30
N ARG A 77 13.85 -6.08 -0.83
CA ARG A 77 14.59 -5.40 -1.88
C ARG A 77 15.82 -4.72 -1.26
N GLU A 78 16.97 -4.98 -1.82
CA GLU A 78 18.18 -4.23 -1.53
C GLU A 78 18.13 -2.90 -2.28
N LEU A 79 18.20 -1.79 -1.55
CA LEU A 79 18.11 -0.44 -2.09
C LEU A 79 19.39 0.34 -1.81
N ASP A 80 19.75 1.25 -2.72
CA ASP A 80 20.74 2.30 -2.42
C ASP A 80 20.37 2.99 -1.10
N GLY A 81 21.34 3.13 -0.20
CA GLY A 81 21.13 3.67 1.15
C GLY A 81 20.46 5.04 1.18
N ARG A 82 20.71 5.88 0.15
CA ARG A 82 20.10 7.21 -0.02
C ARG A 82 18.62 7.08 -0.33
N ILE A 83 18.24 6.18 -1.25
CA ILE A 83 16.84 5.90 -1.60
C ILE A 83 16.10 5.27 -0.44
N ALA A 84 16.75 4.32 0.26
CA ALA A 84 16.20 3.73 1.48
C ALA A 84 15.90 4.79 2.56
N ALA A 85 16.76 5.80 2.72
CA ALA A 85 16.53 6.91 3.64
C ALA A 85 15.29 7.73 3.27
N VAL A 86 15.12 8.07 1.99
CA VAL A 86 13.93 8.76 1.49
C VAL A 86 12.67 7.93 1.76
N ILE A 87 12.68 6.62 1.46
CA ILE A 87 11.54 5.73 1.67
C ILE A 87 11.16 5.67 3.16
N ARG A 88 12.12 5.51 4.07
CA ARG A 88 11.86 5.53 5.53
C ARG A 88 11.17 6.81 5.98
N ARG A 89 11.53 7.97 5.41
CA ARG A 89 10.81 9.23 5.73
C ARG A 89 9.34 9.20 5.35
N PHE A 90 9.03 8.67 4.17
CA PHE A 90 7.63 8.49 3.75
C PHE A 90 6.88 7.46 4.59
N GLN A 91 7.57 6.46 5.12
CA GLN A 91 6.97 5.51 6.06
C GLN A 91 6.64 6.17 7.40
N ALA A 92 7.57 6.99 7.92
CA ALA A 92 7.36 7.71 9.18
C ALA A 92 6.33 8.85 9.07
N ARG A 93 6.21 9.49 7.90
CA ARG A 93 5.29 10.62 7.66
C ARG A 93 4.65 10.53 6.27
N PRO A 94 3.67 9.64 6.06
CA PRO A 94 3.06 9.42 4.74
C PRO A 94 2.35 10.66 4.18
N ALA A 95 1.76 11.48 5.05
CA ALA A 95 1.09 12.74 4.69
C ALA A 95 2.06 13.90 4.39
N ALA A 96 3.36 13.74 4.64
CA ALA A 96 4.33 14.81 4.36
C ALA A 96 4.33 15.16 2.87
N ASN A 97 4.10 16.43 2.58
CA ASN A 97 4.09 16.91 1.19
C ASN A 97 5.52 17.22 0.70
N MET A 98 6.42 16.22 0.77
CA MET A 98 7.79 16.35 0.29
C MET A 98 7.81 16.35 -1.23
N SER A 99 8.45 17.35 -1.83
CA SER A 99 8.67 17.42 -3.27
C SER A 99 9.83 16.52 -3.71
N GLY A 100 9.99 16.32 -5.00
CA GLY A 100 11.16 15.62 -5.54
C GLY A 100 12.44 16.40 -5.30
N GLU A 101 12.36 17.74 -5.34
CA GLU A 101 13.43 18.66 -5.07
C GLU A 101 13.93 18.56 -3.62
N ASP A 102 13.01 18.50 -2.66
CA ASP A 102 13.33 18.34 -1.22
C ASP A 102 14.08 17.02 -1.00
N CYS A 103 13.56 15.93 -1.56
CA CYS A 103 14.18 14.61 -1.44
C CYS A 103 15.56 14.55 -2.12
N ALA A 104 15.71 15.14 -3.28
CA ALA A 104 16.97 15.19 -4.01
C ALA A 104 18.04 15.99 -3.23
N SER A 105 17.65 17.17 -2.72
CA SER A 105 18.51 18.04 -1.92
C SER A 105 19.03 17.33 -0.67
N GLU A 106 18.15 16.63 0.03
CA GLU A 106 18.48 15.91 1.27
C GLU A 106 19.56 14.84 1.08
N ILE A 107 19.56 14.17 -0.08
CA ILE A 107 20.56 13.16 -0.41
C ILE A 107 21.67 13.65 -1.32
N SER A 108 21.81 14.99 -1.46
CA SER A 108 22.84 15.67 -2.24
C SER A 108 22.88 15.24 -3.71
N LEU A 109 21.71 15.08 -4.32
CA LEU A 109 21.54 14.80 -5.75
C LEU A 109 20.79 15.92 -6.47
N SER A 110 21.03 16.07 -7.78
CA SER A 110 20.13 16.86 -8.61
C SER A 110 18.77 16.13 -8.72
N LEU A 111 17.68 16.89 -8.93
CA LEU A 111 16.35 16.33 -9.12
C LEU A 111 16.33 15.23 -10.20
N SER A 112 16.93 15.50 -11.36
CA SER A 112 17.00 14.52 -12.45
C SER A 112 17.67 13.23 -12.02
N ARG A 113 18.82 13.31 -11.36
CA ARG A 113 19.56 12.14 -10.89
C ARG A 113 18.81 11.36 -9.81
N PHE A 114 18.14 12.08 -8.90
CA PHE A 114 17.26 11.48 -7.91
C PHE A 114 16.11 10.70 -8.56
N LEU A 115 15.39 11.30 -9.50
CA LEU A 115 14.24 10.66 -10.14
C LEU A 115 14.63 9.40 -10.94
N HIS A 116 15.78 9.41 -11.61
CA HIS A 116 16.33 8.24 -12.29
C HIS A 116 16.72 7.16 -11.29
N LEU A 117 17.55 7.47 -10.31
CA LEU A 117 17.97 6.52 -9.29
C LEU A 117 16.78 5.92 -8.55
N PHE A 118 15.80 6.77 -8.16
CA PHE A 118 14.60 6.30 -7.48
C PHE A 118 13.82 5.28 -8.31
N LYS A 119 13.66 5.55 -9.61
CA LYS A 119 12.95 4.65 -10.52
C LYS A 119 13.71 3.34 -10.71
N ASP A 120 15.02 3.39 -10.88
CA ASP A 120 15.87 2.22 -11.08
C ASP A 120 15.85 1.32 -9.85
N GLU A 121 15.95 1.89 -8.66
CA GLU A 121 15.95 1.18 -7.37
C GLU A 121 14.58 0.59 -7.00
N THR A 122 13.49 1.31 -7.26
CA THR A 122 12.14 0.93 -6.78
C THR A 122 11.25 0.32 -7.86
N GLY A 123 11.67 0.37 -9.13
CA GLY A 123 10.85 -0.07 -10.27
C GLY A 123 9.69 0.88 -10.61
N MET A 124 9.50 2.00 -9.87
CA MET A 124 8.41 2.95 -10.11
C MET A 124 8.88 4.40 -10.06
N ASN A 125 8.17 5.28 -10.79
CA ASN A 125 8.49 6.70 -10.70
C ASN A 125 8.05 7.31 -9.35
N PHE A 126 8.78 8.32 -8.89
CA PHE A 126 8.58 8.98 -7.60
C PHE A 126 7.16 9.57 -7.43
N ARG A 127 6.55 10.10 -8.48
CA ARG A 127 5.17 10.61 -8.45
C ARG A 127 4.16 9.51 -8.12
N THR A 128 4.31 8.34 -8.74
CA THR A 128 3.46 7.17 -8.48
C THR A 128 3.65 6.66 -7.06
N PHE A 129 4.91 6.57 -6.60
CA PHE A 129 5.23 6.21 -5.23
C PHE A 129 4.55 7.12 -4.20
N ARG A 130 4.67 8.44 -4.37
CA ARG A 130 4.00 9.41 -3.48
C ARG A 130 2.49 9.23 -3.46
N ALA A 131 1.87 9.06 -4.63
CA ALA A 131 0.42 8.85 -4.72
C ALA A 131 0.00 7.55 -4.01
N TRP A 132 0.79 6.50 -4.16
CA TRP A 132 0.58 5.22 -3.48
C TRP A 132 0.66 5.36 -1.95
N LYS A 133 1.72 5.99 -1.44
CA LYS A 133 1.92 6.20 0.01
C LYS A 133 0.78 7.01 0.63
N ARG A 134 0.36 8.10 -0.01
CA ARG A 134 -0.82 8.87 0.44
C ARG A 134 -2.09 8.03 0.42
N GLY A 135 -2.33 7.29 -0.66
CA GLY A 135 -3.51 6.43 -0.75
C GLY A 135 -3.56 5.37 0.35
N ARG A 136 -2.41 4.80 0.71
CA ARG A 136 -2.30 3.84 1.80
C ARG A 136 -2.59 4.47 3.16
N ASP A 137 -2.06 5.64 3.43
CA ASP A 137 -2.33 6.38 4.67
C ASP A 137 -3.83 6.67 4.82
N VAL A 138 -4.45 7.06 3.73
CA VAL A 138 -5.90 7.25 3.64
C VAL A 138 -6.67 6.01 4.08
N LEU A 139 -6.31 4.83 3.59
CA LEU A 139 -7.03 3.60 3.95
C LEU A 139 -6.95 3.30 5.45
N ARG A 140 -5.86 3.66 6.12
CA ARG A 140 -5.71 3.46 7.58
C ARG A 140 -6.69 4.29 8.40
N HIS A 141 -7.05 5.48 7.92
CA HIS A 141 -7.88 6.44 8.64
C HIS A 141 -9.32 6.48 8.15
N VAL A 142 -9.67 5.76 7.10
CA VAL A 142 -10.99 5.80 6.46
C VAL A 142 -12.16 5.43 7.39
N ASN A 143 -11.90 4.62 8.40
CA ASN A 143 -12.92 4.22 9.36
C ASN A 143 -13.15 5.25 10.48
N VAL A 144 -12.25 6.21 10.64
CA VAL A 144 -12.27 7.20 11.73
C VAL A 144 -12.93 8.49 11.27
N GLU A 145 -12.64 8.93 10.05
CA GLU A 145 -13.10 10.23 9.52
C GLU A 145 -14.29 10.06 8.59
N ARG A 146 -15.38 10.80 8.87
CA ARG A 146 -16.63 10.76 8.08
C ARG A 146 -16.70 11.81 6.99
N ASN A 147 -15.86 12.86 7.05
CA ASN A 147 -15.88 13.96 6.09
C ASN A 147 -14.81 13.75 5.02
N LEU A 148 -15.23 13.26 3.85
CA LEU A 148 -14.35 12.97 2.71
C LEU A 148 -13.55 14.19 2.23
N ALA A 149 -14.15 15.38 2.23
CA ALA A 149 -13.48 16.58 1.74
C ALA A 149 -12.38 17.03 2.70
N ARG A 150 -12.67 17.06 4.00
CA ARG A 150 -11.69 17.39 5.03
C ARG A 150 -10.57 16.36 5.04
N PHE A 151 -10.93 15.09 4.98
CA PHE A 151 -9.96 14.00 4.95
C PHE A 151 -9.01 14.08 3.74
N ALA A 152 -9.53 14.43 2.55
CA ALA A 152 -8.71 14.63 1.37
C ALA A 152 -7.67 15.74 1.55
N LEU A 153 -8.06 16.86 2.16
CA LEU A 153 -7.15 17.99 2.45
C LEU A 153 -6.08 17.58 3.49
N ASP A 154 -6.49 16.93 4.58
CA ASP A 154 -5.59 16.45 5.64
C ASP A 154 -4.57 15.42 5.09
N ALA A 155 -4.99 14.59 4.12
CA ALA A 155 -4.12 13.66 3.41
C ALA A 155 -3.25 14.33 2.32
N GLY A 156 -3.27 15.66 2.20
CA GLY A 156 -2.44 16.44 1.28
C GLY A 156 -2.91 16.40 -0.18
N TYR A 157 -4.20 16.15 -0.42
CA TYR A 157 -4.80 16.30 -1.75
C TYR A 157 -5.34 17.73 -1.94
N PRO A 158 -5.26 18.30 -3.15
CA PRO A 158 -5.80 19.64 -3.41
C PRO A 158 -7.30 19.75 -3.15
N ASP A 159 -8.05 18.69 -3.45
CA ASP A 159 -9.49 18.59 -3.29
C ASP A 159 -9.97 17.13 -3.28
N SER A 160 -11.26 16.94 -2.98
CA SER A 160 -11.90 15.61 -2.93
C SER A 160 -12.01 14.92 -4.29
N THR A 161 -11.96 15.66 -5.39
CA THR A 161 -12.01 15.11 -6.75
C THR A 161 -10.68 14.44 -7.08
N HIS A 162 -9.57 15.13 -6.85
CA HIS A 162 -8.23 14.57 -7.00
C HIS A 162 -8.01 13.33 -6.12
N PHE A 163 -8.50 13.40 -4.88
CA PHE A 163 -8.51 12.26 -3.98
C PHE A 163 -9.29 11.07 -4.56
N SER A 164 -10.51 11.30 -5.02
CA SER A 164 -11.39 10.27 -5.59
C SER A 164 -10.77 9.60 -6.83
N HIS A 165 -10.16 10.38 -7.71
CA HIS A 165 -9.44 9.85 -8.86
C HIS A 165 -8.23 9.01 -8.46
N SER A 166 -7.45 9.44 -7.47
CA SER A 166 -6.30 8.71 -6.96
C SER A 166 -6.71 7.37 -6.35
N LEU A 167 -7.75 7.36 -5.51
CA LEU A 167 -8.23 6.14 -4.86
C LEU A 167 -8.76 5.13 -5.88
N ARG A 168 -9.54 5.59 -6.86
CA ARG A 168 -10.04 4.74 -7.94
C ARG A 168 -8.89 4.17 -8.78
N ARG A 169 -7.88 4.97 -9.08
CA ARG A 169 -6.72 4.54 -9.88
C ARG A 169 -5.87 3.51 -9.15
N ILE A 170 -5.64 3.70 -7.86
CA ILE A 170 -4.73 2.86 -7.05
C ILE A 170 -5.45 1.59 -6.59
N TYR A 171 -6.66 1.71 -6.08
CA TYR A 171 -7.39 0.61 -5.41
C TYR A 171 -8.60 0.10 -6.19
N GLY A 172 -8.98 0.74 -7.30
CA GLY A 172 -10.21 0.41 -8.01
C GLY A 172 -11.49 0.76 -7.25
N LEU A 173 -11.38 1.46 -6.10
CA LEU A 173 -12.49 1.76 -5.19
C LEU A 173 -12.98 3.19 -5.37
N GLN A 174 -14.30 3.38 -5.25
CA GLN A 174 -14.89 4.72 -5.15
C GLN A 174 -14.92 5.14 -3.68
N PRO A 175 -14.44 6.35 -3.34
CA PRO A 175 -14.48 6.85 -1.96
C PRO A 175 -15.88 6.79 -1.35
N SER A 176 -16.92 7.18 -2.09
CA SER A 176 -18.31 7.10 -1.63
C SER A 176 -18.72 5.69 -1.20
N ALA A 177 -18.18 4.65 -1.86
CA ALA A 177 -18.47 3.26 -1.50
C ALA A 177 -17.82 2.84 -0.17
N ILE A 178 -16.74 3.52 0.23
CA ILE A 178 -16.01 3.28 1.48
C ILE A 178 -16.63 4.12 2.61
N PHE A 179 -16.88 5.40 2.35
CA PHE A 179 -17.31 6.38 3.36
C PHE A 179 -18.84 6.38 3.61
N SER A 180 -19.64 5.77 2.72
CA SER A 180 -21.11 5.76 2.88
C SER A 180 -21.64 4.85 4.00
N GLY A 181 -20.75 4.24 4.79
CA GLY A 181 -21.13 3.40 5.93
C GLY A 181 -21.77 2.06 5.58
N SER A 182 -22.06 1.80 4.32
CA SER A 182 -22.65 0.53 3.85
C SER A 182 -21.62 -0.61 3.69
N ARG A 183 -20.33 -0.28 3.74
CA ARG A 183 -19.22 -1.24 3.61
C ARG A 183 -18.24 -1.04 4.75
N ARG A 184 -18.00 -2.09 5.51
CA ARG A 184 -16.94 -2.10 6.52
C ARG A 184 -15.62 -2.43 5.83
N LEU A 185 -14.69 -1.49 5.85
CA LEU A 185 -13.31 -1.74 5.47
C LEU A 185 -12.56 -2.21 6.71
N GLN A 186 -12.09 -3.44 6.70
CA GLN A 186 -11.19 -3.95 7.73
C GLN A 186 -9.79 -3.99 7.15
N ILE A 187 -8.84 -3.34 7.82
CA ILE A 187 -7.42 -3.34 7.44
C ILE A 187 -6.68 -4.16 8.48
N ILE A 188 -5.96 -5.16 8.01
CA ILE A 188 -5.08 -5.99 8.80
C ILE A 188 -3.65 -5.64 8.41
N SER A 189 -2.83 -5.23 9.36
CA SER A 189 -1.42 -4.88 9.14
C SER A 189 -0.54 -5.54 10.19
N GLY A 190 0.72 -5.83 9.85
CA GLY A 190 1.71 -6.34 10.79
C GLY A 190 2.24 -5.24 11.72
N SER A 191 2.85 -5.66 12.83
CA SER A 191 3.38 -4.79 13.90
C SER A 191 4.59 -3.95 13.50
N ASP A 192 5.27 -4.26 12.39
CA ASP A 192 6.38 -3.44 11.85
C ASP A 192 5.90 -2.08 11.30
N VAL A 193 4.60 -1.89 11.25
CA VAL A 193 3.98 -0.63 10.87
C VAL A 193 3.47 0.02 12.15
N GLU A 194 4.24 0.94 12.72
CA GLU A 194 3.80 1.79 13.83
C GLU A 194 2.37 2.29 13.57
N GLN A 195 1.42 1.80 14.36
CA GLN A 195 0.09 2.38 14.38
C GLN A 195 0.23 3.78 14.96
N PRO A 196 -0.31 4.82 14.34
CA PRO A 196 -0.39 6.10 15.01
C PRO A 196 -1.23 5.90 16.27
N ARG A 197 -0.58 6.08 17.42
CA ARG A 197 -1.28 6.12 18.71
C ARG A 197 -2.32 7.23 18.63
N ALA A 198 -3.55 6.89 19.02
CA ALA A 198 -4.68 7.80 19.13
C ALA A 198 -4.38 8.99 20.04
#